data_a7466e5af5b4ef32733064297b1c213b
#
_entry.id   a7466e5af5b4ef32733064297b1c213b
#
_cell.length_a   1.000
_cell.length_b   1.000
_cell.length_c   1.000
_cell.angle_alpha   90.00
_cell.angle_beta   90.00
_cell.angle_gamma   90.00
#
_symmetry.space_group_name_H-M   'P 1'
#
loop_
_entity.id
_entity.type
_entity.pdbx_description
1 polymer ?
#
loop_
_entity_poly.entity_id
_entity_poly.type
_entity_poly.pdbx_seq_one_letter_code
_entity_poly.pdbx_strand_id
1 'polypeptide(L)'
;MPTELTPTADPRRSLATQAAGIDRTKAIADAQYLDFTMLPATSTDAGDAWTTRGQNAVVHHVAARRPGTVVDTVFESETVLILTDAGAAVDVTWEGTTGALAGHGVAVLPPGAVRIDNTGTADLTLLVRSDEPGWAERASNAAAFAEPSPRVAPAEPWPAPPGPEQVRFYKADEHPLEQGRFGRIFRSRSFMVNLLAAHDGPRPADKLSPHHHDDFEQYSLATHGHYTHHIRTPWVTDRNHWKADEHVGVGSPSLTVIPPPTVHTSEADGPGENRLIDIFCPPRADFSAKPGWVRNAEDFPA
;
A
#
# COMPACT_ATOMS: atom_id res chain seq x y z
N MET A 1 -31.36 5.92 -6.82
CA MET A 1 -30.73 4.63 -7.16
C MET A 1 -29.24 4.87 -7.07
N PRO A 2 -28.46 4.11 -6.28
CA PRO A 2 -27.02 4.25 -6.35
C PRO A 2 -26.59 3.86 -7.77
N THR A 3 -25.91 4.76 -8.45
CA THR A 3 -25.33 4.53 -9.76
C THR A 3 -24.28 3.43 -9.60
N GLU A 4 -24.40 2.35 -10.33
CA GLU A 4 -23.35 1.31 -10.38
C GLU A 4 -22.04 1.96 -10.89
N LEU A 5 -21.07 2.09 -10.01
CA LEU A 5 -19.84 2.83 -10.26
C LEU A 5 -18.74 1.99 -10.91
N THR A 6 -18.90 0.65 -10.90
CA THR A 6 -17.91 -0.29 -11.42
C THR A 6 -18.50 -1.12 -12.55
N PRO A 7 -17.82 -1.25 -13.70
CA PRO A 7 -18.28 -2.10 -14.78
C PRO A 7 -18.51 -3.55 -14.34
N THR A 8 -19.55 -4.20 -14.88
CA THR A 8 -19.92 -5.58 -14.53
C THR A 8 -18.79 -6.60 -14.75
N ALA A 9 -17.90 -6.33 -15.69
CA ALA A 9 -16.78 -7.20 -16.04
C ALA A 9 -15.51 -6.94 -15.19
N ASP A 10 -15.50 -5.90 -14.35
CA ASP A 10 -14.35 -5.60 -13.52
C ASP A 10 -14.38 -6.48 -12.24
N PRO A 11 -13.36 -7.34 -12.01
CA PRO A 11 -13.33 -8.20 -10.84
C PRO A 11 -13.32 -7.41 -9.51
N ARG A 12 -12.92 -6.12 -9.52
CA ARG A 12 -12.95 -5.24 -8.35
C ARG A 12 -14.35 -4.82 -7.95
N ARG A 13 -15.34 -4.92 -8.86
CA ARG A 13 -16.73 -4.61 -8.52
C ARG A 13 -17.26 -5.46 -7.35
N SER A 14 -16.84 -6.71 -7.27
CA SER A 14 -17.22 -7.59 -6.17
C SER A 14 -16.49 -7.28 -4.85
N LEU A 15 -15.55 -6.33 -4.89
CA LEU A 15 -14.73 -5.90 -3.77
C LEU A 15 -15.22 -4.58 -3.16
N ALA A 16 -16.09 -3.85 -3.89
CA ALA A 16 -16.80 -2.74 -3.28
C ALA A 16 -17.69 -3.33 -2.18
N THR A 17 -17.38 -3.04 -0.93
CA THR A 17 -18.24 -3.38 0.19
C THR A 17 -19.57 -2.71 -0.08
N GLN A 18 -20.67 -3.46 0.00
CA GLN A 18 -22.00 -2.84 -0.06
C GLN A 18 -22.19 -2.10 1.23
N ALA A 19 -21.95 -0.79 1.20
CA ALA A 19 -22.05 0.06 2.35
C ALA A 19 -23.42 -0.09 3.04
N ALA A 20 -23.39 -0.43 4.29
CA ALA A 20 -24.41 0.03 5.22
C ALA A 20 -24.30 1.56 5.26
N GLY A 21 -25.04 2.26 4.47
CA GLY A 21 -25.07 3.67 4.13
C GLY A 21 -23.97 4.57 4.74
N ILE A 22 -23.29 5.33 3.89
CA ILE A 22 -22.31 6.34 4.29
C ILE A 22 -22.92 7.24 5.38
N ASP A 23 -22.29 7.35 6.54
CA ASP A 23 -22.66 8.34 7.56
C ASP A 23 -22.40 9.74 7.00
N ARG A 24 -23.44 10.38 6.49
CA ARG A 24 -23.35 11.68 5.85
C ARG A 24 -23.22 12.87 6.83
N THR A 25 -23.21 12.59 8.13
CA THR A 25 -23.10 13.67 9.14
C THR A 25 -21.66 14.08 9.43
N LYS A 26 -20.66 13.28 9.02
CA LYS A 26 -19.25 13.54 9.27
C LYS A 26 -18.53 13.97 8.01
N ALA A 27 -17.57 14.87 8.12
CA ALA A 27 -16.66 15.23 7.06
C ALA A 27 -15.85 14.02 6.58
N ILE A 28 -15.40 14.08 5.34
CA ILE A 28 -14.50 13.09 4.74
C ILE A 28 -13.12 13.74 4.62
N ALA A 29 -12.09 13.04 5.03
CA ALA A 29 -10.71 13.52 4.96
C ALA A 29 -10.28 13.84 3.51
N ASP A 30 -9.21 14.61 3.35
CA ASP A 30 -8.61 14.89 2.05
C ASP A 30 -7.72 13.72 1.62
N ALA A 31 -7.71 13.41 0.32
CA ALA A 31 -6.70 12.53 -0.24
C ALA A 31 -5.32 13.21 -0.16
N GLN A 32 -4.26 12.41 -0.01
CA GLN A 32 -2.89 12.91 -0.01
C GLN A 32 -2.17 12.43 -1.26
N TYR A 33 -1.55 13.33 -1.99
CA TYR A 33 -0.78 13.04 -3.19
C TYR A 33 0.69 13.40 -2.92
N LEU A 34 1.52 12.38 -2.78
CA LEU A 34 2.88 12.50 -2.27
C LEU A 34 3.86 12.04 -3.35
N ASP A 35 4.23 12.94 -4.25
CA ASP A 35 5.28 12.70 -5.24
C ASP A 35 6.63 12.81 -4.53
N PHE A 36 7.36 11.69 -4.39
CA PHE A 36 8.61 11.65 -3.64
C PHE A 36 9.70 12.48 -4.30
N THR A 37 9.64 12.68 -5.61
CA THR A 37 10.61 13.52 -6.30
C THR A 37 10.50 15.00 -5.94
N MET A 38 9.35 15.41 -5.40
CA MET A 38 9.05 16.78 -4.97
C MET A 38 9.17 16.97 -3.45
N LEU A 39 9.35 15.90 -2.69
CA LEU A 39 9.48 15.94 -1.24
C LEU A 39 10.96 15.96 -0.82
N PRO A 40 11.29 16.59 0.32
CA PRO A 40 12.63 16.50 0.87
C PRO A 40 12.95 15.05 1.25
N ALA A 41 14.06 14.54 0.74
CA ALA A 41 14.57 13.23 1.08
C ALA A 41 15.41 13.27 2.36
N THR A 42 15.44 12.15 3.06
CA THR A 42 16.49 11.84 4.06
C THR A 42 17.51 10.91 3.42
N SER A 43 18.76 10.95 3.89
CA SER A 43 19.79 10.05 3.37
C SER A 43 19.93 8.81 4.24
N THR A 44 20.05 7.66 3.59
CA THR A 44 20.46 6.37 4.16
C THR A 44 21.80 5.95 3.57
N ASP A 45 22.41 4.90 4.12
CA ASP A 45 23.65 4.35 3.54
C ASP A 45 23.38 3.77 2.12
N ALA A 46 22.16 3.31 1.86
CA ALA A 46 21.76 2.74 0.56
C ALA A 46 21.38 3.79 -0.49
N GLY A 47 20.89 4.97 -0.09
CA GLY A 47 20.40 6.02 -0.98
C GLY A 47 19.47 6.99 -0.30
N ASP A 48 18.66 7.70 -1.07
CA ASP A 48 17.69 8.64 -0.58
C ASP A 48 16.40 7.91 -0.11
N ALA A 49 15.76 8.46 0.92
CA ALA A 49 14.55 7.87 1.50
C ALA A 49 13.49 8.93 1.80
N TRP A 50 12.25 8.52 1.72
CA TRP A 50 11.06 9.31 2.05
C TRP A 50 10.19 8.52 3.02
N THR A 51 9.75 9.20 4.07
CA THR A 51 8.78 8.64 5.01
C THR A 51 7.50 9.44 4.90
N THR A 52 6.42 8.74 4.59
CA THR A 52 5.07 9.29 4.44
C THR A 52 4.08 8.40 5.18
N ARG A 53 2.86 8.88 5.40
CA ARG A 53 1.88 8.08 6.15
C ARG A 53 0.44 8.30 5.69
N GLY A 54 -0.42 7.37 6.03
CA GLY A 54 -1.82 7.55 6.27
C GLY A 54 -2.13 7.46 7.76
N GLN A 55 -3.38 7.19 8.10
CA GLN A 55 -3.77 7.06 9.50
C GLN A 55 -3.17 5.82 10.15
N ASN A 56 -3.20 4.67 9.48
CA ASN A 56 -2.86 3.37 10.05
C ASN A 56 -1.47 2.85 9.63
N ALA A 57 -0.89 3.39 8.57
CA ALA A 57 0.39 2.91 8.05
C ALA A 57 1.37 4.05 7.77
N VAL A 58 2.63 3.76 7.98
CA VAL A 58 3.78 4.54 7.52
C VAL A 58 4.40 3.80 6.35
N VAL A 59 4.70 4.52 5.29
CA VAL A 59 5.39 4.03 4.10
C VAL A 59 6.76 4.68 4.05
N HIS A 60 7.80 3.88 4.20
CA HIS A 60 9.18 4.31 4.10
C HIS A 60 9.77 3.75 2.80
N HIS A 61 9.91 4.63 1.80
CA HIS A 61 10.44 4.29 0.49
C HIS A 61 11.90 4.68 0.40
N VAL A 62 12.74 3.80 -0.12
CA VAL A 62 14.16 4.02 -0.31
C VAL A 62 14.53 3.82 -1.77
N ALA A 63 15.03 4.88 -2.39
CA ALA A 63 15.64 4.84 -3.70
C ALA A 63 17.07 4.30 -3.56
N ALA A 64 17.20 2.99 -3.51
CA ALA A 64 18.48 2.34 -3.28
C ALA A 64 19.36 2.40 -4.55
N ARG A 65 20.54 2.95 -4.41
CA ARG A 65 21.50 3.17 -5.50
C ARG A 65 22.84 2.46 -5.30
N ARG A 66 23.04 1.90 -4.11
CA ARG A 66 24.27 1.20 -3.71
C ARG A 66 23.98 0.25 -2.55
N PRO A 67 24.85 -0.75 -2.33
CA PRO A 67 24.78 -1.54 -1.10
C PRO A 67 24.91 -0.65 0.15
N GLY A 68 24.16 -0.97 1.18
CA GLY A 68 24.17 -0.22 2.43
C GLY A 68 22.98 -0.54 3.33
N THR A 69 23.11 -0.16 4.60
CA THR A 69 22.04 -0.37 5.58
C THR A 69 20.88 0.59 5.32
N VAL A 70 19.69 0.02 5.25
CA VAL A 70 18.41 0.73 5.12
C VAL A 70 17.80 0.98 6.48
N VAL A 71 17.76 -0.06 7.31
CA VAL A 71 17.17 -0.05 8.65
C VAL A 71 18.01 -0.91 9.57
N ASP A 72 18.24 -0.41 10.80
CA ASP A 72 18.83 -1.17 11.91
C ASP A 72 18.15 -0.67 13.19
N THR A 73 17.14 -1.42 13.66
CA THR A 73 16.27 -1.00 14.78
C THR A 73 15.54 -2.19 15.39
N VAL A 74 14.86 -1.94 16.50
CA VAL A 74 13.89 -2.89 17.08
C VAL A 74 12.50 -2.42 16.74
N PHE A 75 11.68 -3.28 16.15
CA PHE A 75 10.27 -3.05 15.93
C PHE A 75 9.42 -3.71 17.02
N GLU A 76 8.45 -2.98 17.55
CA GLU A 76 7.46 -3.50 18.49
C GLU A 76 6.30 -4.20 17.77
N SER A 77 6.11 -3.89 16.47
CA SER A 77 5.08 -4.46 15.62
C SER A 77 5.64 -5.13 14.37
N GLU A 78 4.81 -5.96 13.75
CA GLU A 78 5.14 -6.59 12.47
C GLU A 78 5.35 -5.54 11.37
N THR A 79 6.37 -5.77 10.54
CA THR A 79 6.77 -4.89 9.45
C THR A 79 6.75 -5.67 8.13
N VAL A 80 6.45 -5.00 7.02
CA VAL A 80 6.45 -5.61 5.69
C VAL A 80 7.43 -4.89 4.77
N LEU A 81 8.32 -5.63 4.14
CA LEU A 81 9.24 -5.13 3.12
C LEU A 81 8.73 -5.53 1.74
N ILE A 82 8.76 -4.60 0.80
CA ILE A 82 8.35 -4.80 -0.60
C ILE A 82 9.53 -4.50 -1.51
N LEU A 83 9.83 -5.43 -2.39
CA LEU A 83 10.77 -5.27 -3.51
C LEU A 83 9.98 -5.27 -4.82
N THR A 84 10.16 -4.26 -5.65
CA THR A 84 9.34 -4.04 -6.85
C THR A 84 10.04 -4.32 -8.16
N ASP A 85 11.35 -4.51 -8.13
CA ASP A 85 12.17 -4.64 -9.33
C ASP A 85 13.01 -5.90 -9.34
N ALA A 86 13.30 -6.40 -10.54
CA ALA A 86 14.14 -7.56 -10.72
C ALA A 86 15.60 -7.35 -10.21
N GLY A 87 16.06 -6.09 -10.18
CA GLY A 87 17.37 -5.72 -9.65
C GLY A 87 17.41 -5.45 -8.14
N ALA A 88 16.27 -5.53 -7.46
CA ALA A 88 16.21 -5.37 -6.02
C ALA A 88 16.75 -6.60 -5.30
N ALA A 89 17.53 -6.39 -4.26
CA ALA A 89 18.01 -7.47 -3.40
C ALA A 89 18.34 -6.93 -2.00
N VAL A 90 18.00 -7.70 -0.99
CA VAL A 90 18.27 -7.36 0.42
C VAL A 90 18.69 -8.59 1.20
N ASP A 91 19.54 -8.36 2.19
CA ASP A 91 19.72 -9.25 3.32
C ASP A 91 18.89 -8.72 4.49
N VAL A 92 18.13 -9.60 5.12
CA VAL A 92 17.30 -9.29 6.29
C VAL A 92 17.80 -10.13 7.46
N THR A 93 18.29 -9.46 8.48
CA THR A 93 18.67 -10.09 9.75
C THR A 93 17.59 -9.79 10.78
N TRP A 94 16.97 -10.82 11.33
CA TRP A 94 16.00 -10.76 12.40
C TRP A 94 16.49 -11.65 13.56
N GLU A 95 16.56 -11.07 14.77
CA GLU A 95 17.03 -11.79 15.98
C GLU A 95 18.33 -12.58 15.73
N GLY A 96 19.27 -11.99 14.99
CA GLY A 96 20.56 -12.60 14.65
C GLY A 96 20.54 -13.65 13.55
N THR A 97 19.37 -13.97 12.98
CA THR A 97 19.25 -14.92 11.84
C THR A 97 19.07 -14.12 10.55
N THR A 98 19.92 -14.40 9.57
CA THR A 98 19.89 -13.70 8.27
C THR A 98 19.23 -14.56 7.20
N GLY A 99 18.32 -13.95 6.45
CA GLY A 99 17.74 -14.47 5.20
C GLY A 99 17.87 -13.43 4.10
N ALA A 100 17.56 -13.79 2.87
CA ALA A 100 17.67 -12.91 1.72
C ALA A 100 16.42 -12.94 0.84
N LEU A 101 16.08 -11.78 0.25
CA LEU A 101 15.08 -11.65 -0.79
C LEU A 101 15.68 -10.93 -1.98
N ALA A 102 15.48 -11.45 -3.18
CA ALA A 102 15.93 -10.84 -4.42
C ALA A 102 14.83 -10.89 -5.48
N GLY A 103 14.78 -9.88 -6.34
CA GLY A 103 13.72 -9.69 -7.32
C GLY A 103 12.43 -9.18 -6.72
N HIS A 104 11.34 -9.25 -7.48
CA HIS A 104 10.01 -8.86 -7.01
C HIS A 104 9.57 -9.75 -5.85
N GLY A 105 9.11 -9.17 -4.76
CA GLY A 105 8.62 -9.95 -3.64
C GLY A 105 8.23 -9.14 -2.42
N VAL A 106 7.78 -9.87 -1.41
CA VAL A 106 7.36 -9.34 -0.13
C VAL A 106 8.05 -10.15 0.96
N ALA A 107 8.57 -9.47 1.98
CA ALA A 107 9.00 -10.12 3.20
C ALA A 107 8.16 -9.62 4.38
N VAL A 108 7.73 -10.54 5.24
CA VAL A 108 7.02 -10.23 6.49
C VAL A 108 7.96 -10.50 7.65
N LEU A 109 8.22 -9.46 8.42
CA LEU A 109 9.17 -9.44 9.51
C LEU A 109 8.40 -9.38 10.84
N PRO A 110 8.54 -10.35 11.73
CA PRO A 110 7.94 -10.28 13.06
C PRO A 110 8.52 -9.14 13.90
N PRO A 111 7.88 -8.76 15.02
CA PRO A 111 8.49 -7.87 16.02
C PRO A 111 9.87 -8.37 16.44
N GLY A 112 10.77 -7.47 16.80
CA GLY A 112 12.12 -7.81 17.27
C GLY A 112 13.21 -6.94 16.64
N ALA A 113 14.46 -7.32 16.88
CA ALA A 113 15.62 -6.65 16.32
C ALA A 113 15.76 -6.98 14.82
N VAL A 114 15.65 -5.95 13.99
CA VAL A 114 15.66 -6.05 12.53
C VAL A 114 16.78 -5.20 11.95
N ARG A 115 17.58 -5.80 11.09
CA ARG A 115 18.50 -5.10 10.21
C ARG A 115 18.19 -5.48 8.75
N ILE A 116 18.07 -4.47 7.91
CA ILE A 116 17.87 -4.62 6.47
C ILE A 116 19.05 -3.97 5.75
N ASP A 117 19.82 -4.75 5.04
CA ASP A 117 20.92 -4.29 4.21
C ASP A 117 20.54 -4.46 2.73
N ASN A 118 20.53 -3.34 2.00
CA ASN A 118 20.36 -3.38 0.55
C ASN A 118 21.63 -3.96 -0.07
N THR A 119 21.48 -4.96 -0.92
CA THR A 119 22.56 -5.60 -1.70
C THR A 119 22.37 -5.43 -3.20
N GLY A 120 21.20 -4.88 -3.61
CA GLY A 120 20.86 -4.59 -4.99
C GLY A 120 21.02 -3.12 -5.37
N THR A 121 20.39 -2.73 -6.48
CA THR A 121 20.45 -1.37 -7.04
C THR A 121 19.08 -0.82 -7.41
N ALA A 122 18.02 -1.39 -6.88
CA ALA A 122 16.64 -0.97 -7.14
C ALA A 122 15.92 -0.61 -5.84
N ASP A 123 14.82 0.12 -6.00
CA ASP A 123 14.05 0.70 -4.92
C ASP A 123 13.39 -0.38 -4.04
N LEU A 124 13.20 -0.05 -2.79
CA LEU A 124 12.50 -0.88 -1.80
C LEU A 124 11.58 -0.03 -0.93
N THR A 125 10.57 -0.67 -0.37
CA THR A 125 9.59 0.02 0.47
C THR A 125 9.33 -0.80 1.74
N LEU A 126 9.40 -0.12 2.88
CA LEU A 126 9.06 -0.69 4.18
C LEU A 126 7.70 -0.15 4.63
N LEU A 127 6.82 -1.04 5.04
CA LEU A 127 5.53 -0.73 5.64
C LEU A 127 5.62 -0.94 7.15
N VAL A 128 5.32 0.10 7.89
CA VAL A 128 5.36 0.11 9.35
C VAL A 128 4.00 0.58 9.85
N ARG A 129 3.51 0.05 10.96
CA ARG A 129 2.28 0.55 11.57
C ARG A 129 2.47 1.98 12.06
N SER A 130 1.42 2.79 11.99
CA SER A 130 1.51 4.19 12.45
C SER A 130 1.65 4.35 13.96
N ASP A 131 1.33 3.32 14.73
CA ASP A 131 1.52 3.26 16.19
C ASP A 131 2.90 2.71 16.60
N GLU A 132 3.76 2.38 15.64
CA GLU A 132 5.16 2.02 15.91
C GLU A 132 5.93 3.25 16.41
N PRO A 133 6.61 3.17 17.56
CA PRO A 133 7.23 4.33 18.17
C PRO A 133 8.19 5.09 17.25
N GLY A 134 7.98 6.41 17.14
CA GLY A 134 8.84 7.33 16.41
C GLY A 134 8.75 7.26 14.88
N TRP A 135 7.91 6.40 14.30
CA TRP A 135 7.81 6.29 12.83
C TRP A 135 6.81 7.27 12.23
N ALA A 136 5.66 7.44 12.85
CA ALA A 136 4.62 8.35 12.36
C ALA A 136 5.08 9.81 12.33
N GLU A 137 5.86 10.22 13.31
CA GLU A 137 6.38 11.58 13.46
C GLU A 137 7.44 11.93 12.41
N ARG A 138 8.11 10.95 11.82
CA ARG A 138 9.08 11.14 10.73
C ARG A 138 8.43 11.42 9.39
N ALA A 139 7.14 11.13 9.25
CA ALA A 139 6.45 11.30 7.97
C ALA A 139 6.36 12.78 7.58
N SER A 140 6.71 13.10 6.34
CA SER A 140 6.67 14.47 5.80
C SER A 140 5.27 15.07 5.82
N ASN A 141 4.24 14.23 5.82
CA ASN A 141 2.83 14.59 5.91
C ASN A 141 2.19 14.29 7.29
N ALA A 142 2.97 14.14 8.35
CA ALA A 142 2.47 13.80 9.69
C ALA A 142 1.36 14.74 10.17
N ALA A 143 1.46 16.02 9.87
CA ALA A 143 0.48 17.03 10.26
C ALA A 143 -0.93 16.79 9.70
N ALA A 144 -1.05 16.15 8.54
CA ALA A 144 -2.35 15.82 7.94
C ALA A 144 -3.12 14.75 8.73
N PHE A 145 -2.44 14.04 9.63
CA PHE A 145 -2.98 12.95 10.45
C PHE A 145 -2.89 13.25 11.95
N ALA A 146 -2.77 14.52 12.33
CA ALA A 146 -2.78 14.94 13.74
C ALA A 146 -4.12 14.61 14.43
N GLU A 147 -5.22 14.72 13.68
CA GLU A 147 -6.56 14.36 14.13
C GLU A 147 -7.01 13.11 13.35
N PRO A 148 -7.26 11.99 14.05
CA PRO A 148 -7.70 10.78 13.38
C PRO A 148 -9.07 10.94 12.71
N SER A 149 -9.21 10.44 11.48
CA SER A 149 -10.50 10.37 10.82
C SER A 149 -11.36 9.30 11.48
N PRO A 150 -12.57 9.65 11.94
CA PRO A 150 -13.48 8.67 12.57
C PRO A 150 -14.06 7.66 11.56
N ARG A 151 -13.70 7.78 10.28
CA ARG A 151 -14.14 6.88 9.20
C ARG A 151 -13.16 5.76 8.93
N VAL A 152 -11.93 5.89 9.40
CA VAL A 152 -10.90 4.86 9.24
C VAL A 152 -10.97 3.92 10.44
N ALA A 153 -11.24 2.65 10.18
CA ALA A 153 -11.27 1.63 11.21
C ALA A 153 -9.87 1.47 11.85
N PRO A 154 -9.80 1.17 13.16
CA PRO A 154 -8.54 0.89 13.83
C PRO A 154 -7.74 -0.24 13.15
N ALA A 155 -6.42 -0.13 13.12
CA ALA A 155 -5.53 -1.15 12.58
C ALA A 155 -5.32 -2.29 13.59
N GLU A 156 -6.36 -3.03 13.91
CA GLU A 156 -6.25 -4.21 14.78
C GLU A 156 -5.51 -5.33 14.03
N PRO A 157 -4.40 -5.86 14.58
CA PRO A 157 -3.68 -6.96 13.95
C PRO A 157 -4.52 -8.23 13.89
N TRP A 158 -4.48 -8.91 12.75
CA TRP A 158 -5.09 -10.22 12.58
C TRP A 158 -4.33 -11.29 13.38
N PRO A 159 -4.88 -12.51 13.51
CA PRO A 159 -4.22 -13.59 14.24
C PRO A 159 -2.79 -13.84 13.77
N ALA A 160 -1.93 -14.23 14.70
CA ALA A 160 -0.56 -14.57 14.38
C ALA A 160 -0.51 -15.80 13.47
N PRO A 161 0.51 -15.88 12.58
CA PRO A 161 0.75 -17.10 11.81
C PRO A 161 1.01 -18.30 12.74
N PRO A 162 0.62 -19.50 12.31
CA PRO A 162 0.90 -20.70 13.10
C PRO A 162 2.40 -20.99 13.18
N GLY A 163 2.82 -21.59 14.28
CA GLY A 163 4.21 -21.98 14.53
C GLY A 163 5.10 -20.87 15.08
N PRO A 164 6.43 -21.06 15.05
CA PRO A 164 7.37 -20.10 15.60
C PRO A 164 7.42 -18.82 14.76
N GLU A 165 7.72 -17.69 15.41
CA GLU A 165 8.00 -16.46 14.71
C GLU A 165 9.26 -16.60 13.85
N GLN A 166 9.18 -16.11 12.63
CA GLN A 166 10.27 -16.12 11.67
C GLN A 166 9.99 -15.11 10.56
N VAL A 167 11.03 -14.63 9.91
CA VAL A 167 10.88 -13.87 8.67
C VAL A 167 10.34 -14.79 7.58
N ARG A 168 9.32 -14.32 6.86
CA ARG A 168 8.74 -15.04 5.73
C ARG A 168 8.98 -14.29 4.45
N PHE A 169 9.54 -14.96 3.46
CA PHE A 169 9.88 -14.39 2.16
C PHE A 169 8.97 -14.99 1.08
N TYR A 170 8.37 -14.11 0.26
CA TYR A 170 7.49 -14.48 -0.84
C TYR A 170 7.97 -13.82 -2.13
N LYS A 171 8.50 -14.61 -3.05
CA LYS A 171 8.90 -14.12 -4.37
C LYS A 171 7.69 -14.08 -5.30
N ALA A 172 7.49 -12.97 -5.98
CA ALA A 172 6.31 -12.79 -6.83
C ALA A 172 6.29 -13.74 -8.04
N ASP A 173 7.45 -14.18 -8.53
CA ASP A 173 7.57 -15.12 -9.65
C ASP A 173 7.20 -16.56 -9.26
N GLU A 174 7.29 -16.93 -7.98
CA GLU A 174 6.81 -18.21 -7.45
C GLU A 174 5.26 -18.24 -7.37
N HIS A 175 4.61 -17.09 -7.54
CA HIS A 175 3.16 -16.93 -7.52
C HIS A 175 2.68 -16.33 -8.85
N PRO A 176 2.53 -17.13 -9.93
CA PRO A 176 2.14 -16.62 -11.23
C PRO A 176 0.78 -15.90 -11.20
N LEU A 177 0.65 -14.88 -12.04
CA LEU A 177 -0.61 -14.16 -12.19
C LEU A 177 -1.64 -15.08 -12.86
N GLU A 178 -2.73 -15.36 -12.17
CA GLU A 178 -3.81 -16.18 -12.68
C GLU A 178 -4.74 -15.38 -13.60
N GLN A 179 -5.36 -16.07 -14.55
CA GLN A 179 -6.37 -15.46 -15.41
C GLN A 179 -7.53 -14.88 -14.58
N GLY A 180 -7.91 -13.64 -14.86
CA GLY A 180 -8.98 -12.95 -14.14
C GLY A 180 -8.53 -12.31 -12.82
N ARG A 181 -7.23 -12.36 -12.49
CA ARG A 181 -6.65 -11.62 -11.39
C ARG A 181 -5.98 -10.35 -11.90
N PHE A 182 -6.06 -9.28 -11.13
CA PHE A 182 -5.45 -8.00 -11.46
C PHE A 182 -4.12 -7.77 -10.74
N GLY A 183 -3.74 -8.67 -9.83
CA GLY A 183 -2.49 -8.61 -9.06
C GLY A 183 -2.24 -9.86 -8.24
N ARG A 184 -1.18 -9.81 -7.43
CA ARG A 184 -0.80 -10.82 -6.46
C ARG A 184 -0.96 -10.25 -5.07
N ILE A 185 -1.85 -10.84 -4.29
CA ILE A 185 -2.16 -10.36 -2.94
C ILE A 185 -1.38 -11.17 -1.93
N PHE A 186 -0.60 -10.49 -1.12
CA PHE A 186 0.06 -11.04 0.07
C PHE A 186 -0.52 -10.39 1.31
N ARG A 187 -0.64 -11.14 2.37
CA ARG A 187 -1.18 -10.68 3.64
C ARG A 187 -0.20 -10.96 4.77
N SER A 188 -0.17 -10.07 5.71
CA SER A 188 0.42 -10.24 7.03
C SER A 188 -0.66 -10.03 8.10
N ARG A 189 -0.30 -9.94 9.37
CA ARG A 189 -1.24 -9.60 10.44
C ARG A 189 -1.75 -8.16 10.35
N SER A 190 -0.90 -7.26 9.88
CA SER A 190 -1.15 -5.82 9.88
C SER A 190 -1.43 -5.26 8.49
N PHE A 191 -0.91 -5.90 7.44
CA PHE A 191 -0.94 -5.36 6.09
C PHE A 191 -1.49 -6.34 5.07
N MET A 192 -2.10 -5.79 4.04
CA MET A 192 -2.35 -6.50 2.79
C MET A 192 -1.70 -5.70 1.66
N VAL A 193 -0.89 -6.39 0.87
CA VAL A 193 -0.15 -5.82 -0.27
C VAL A 193 -0.63 -6.49 -1.53
N ASN A 194 -1.12 -5.71 -2.48
CA ASN A 194 -1.50 -6.20 -3.81
C ASN A 194 -0.51 -5.68 -4.85
N LEU A 195 0.40 -6.53 -5.28
CA LEU A 195 1.30 -6.26 -6.39
C LEU A 195 0.49 -6.35 -7.69
N LEU A 196 -0.01 -5.22 -8.19
CA LEU A 196 -0.78 -5.17 -9.43
C LEU A 196 0.06 -5.64 -10.62
N ALA A 197 -0.60 -6.20 -11.63
CA ALA A 197 0.07 -6.48 -12.90
C ALA A 197 0.57 -5.19 -13.52
N ALA A 198 1.85 -5.17 -13.93
CA ALA A 198 2.39 -4.05 -14.66
C ALA A 198 1.62 -3.82 -15.96
N HIS A 199 1.46 -2.58 -16.34
CA HIS A 199 0.78 -2.17 -17.56
C HIS A 199 1.75 -1.42 -18.47
N ASP A 200 1.88 -1.86 -19.71
CA ASP A 200 2.68 -1.17 -20.70
C ASP A 200 1.83 -0.12 -21.45
N GLY A 201 2.26 1.13 -21.39
CA GLY A 201 1.54 2.27 -21.94
C GLY A 201 0.30 2.70 -21.14
N PRO A 202 -0.47 3.67 -21.65
CA PRO A 202 -1.66 4.18 -20.99
C PRO A 202 -2.78 3.15 -20.88
N ARG A 203 -3.49 3.16 -19.77
CA ARG A 203 -4.69 2.36 -19.57
C ARG A 203 -5.81 2.88 -20.48
N PRO A 204 -6.56 2.00 -21.19
CA PRO A 204 -7.69 2.43 -22.00
C PRO A 204 -8.73 3.19 -21.15
N ALA A 205 -9.14 4.37 -21.60
CA ALA A 205 -10.07 5.24 -20.87
C ALA A 205 -11.45 4.59 -20.63
N ASP A 206 -11.85 3.63 -21.45
CA ASP A 206 -13.10 2.85 -21.32
C ASP A 206 -12.95 1.60 -20.42
N LYS A 207 -11.79 1.45 -19.75
CA LYS A 207 -11.45 0.30 -18.87
C LYS A 207 -11.10 0.73 -17.44
N LEU A 208 -11.48 1.92 -17.04
CA LEU A 208 -11.32 2.36 -15.67
C LEU A 208 -12.28 1.62 -14.73
N SER A 209 -11.95 1.58 -13.45
CA SER A 209 -12.69 0.79 -12.44
C SER A 209 -12.96 1.61 -11.19
N PRO A 210 -13.82 2.65 -11.27
CA PRO A 210 -14.17 3.45 -10.12
C PRO A 210 -14.86 2.59 -9.05
N HIS A 211 -14.38 2.69 -7.81
CA HIS A 211 -14.89 1.97 -6.65
C HIS A 211 -14.63 2.78 -5.37
N HIS A 212 -15.13 2.31 -4.24
CA HIS A 212 -14.91 2.93 -2.93
C HIS A 212 -14.70 1.85 -1.86
N HIS A 213 -14.20 2.29 -0.73
CA HIS A 213 -14.06 1.50 0.49
C HIS A 213 -14.81 2.20 1.61
N ASP A 214 -15.35 1.45 2.58
CA ASP A 214 -16.24 2.03 3.58
C ASP A 214 -15.49 2.55 4.80
N ASP A 215 -14.45 1.85 5.26
CA ASP A 215 -13.84 2.05 6.57
C ASP A 215 -12.31 1.89 6.61
N PHE A 216 -11.64 1.78 5.47
CA PHE A 216 -10.18 1.74 5.41
C PHE A 216 -9.62 2.63 4.30
N GLU A 217 -8.42 3.14 4.54
CA GLU A 217 -7.64 3.87 3.56
C GLU A 217 -7.03 2.90 2.53
N GLN A 218 -6.94 3.35 1.30
CA GLN A 218 -6.09 2.74 0.29
C GLN A 218 -4.82 3.55 0.15
N TYR A 219 -3.69 2.87 0.18
CA TYR A 219 -2.38 3.43 -0.11
C TYR A 219 -1.97 2.93 -1.49
N SER A 220 -2.01 3.81 -2.50
CA SER A 220 -1.61 3.50 -3.87
C SER A 220 -0.18 3.98 -4.10
N LEU A 221 0.78 3.05 -4.05
CA LEU A 221 2.20 3.30 -4.25
C LEU A 221 2.54 3.07 -5.72
N ALA A 222 2.80 4.15 -6.48
CA ALA A 222 3.32 4.08 -7.83
C ALA A 222 4.84 3.96 -7.78
N THR A 223 5.39 2.89 -8.34
CA THR A 223 6.84 2.65 -8.39
C THR A 223 7.43 2.91 -9.77
N HIS A 224 6.63 2.80 -10.83
CA HIS A 224 7.01 3.09 -12.21
C HIS A 224 5.88 3.78 -12.97
N GLY A 225 6.26 4.63 -13.91
CA GLY A 225 5.35 5.30 -14.81
C GLY A 225 4.71 6.55 -14.23
N HIS A 226 3.53 6.85 -14.70
CA HIS A 226 2.75 8.02 -14.30
C HIS A 226 1.29 7.62 -14.13
N TYR A 227 0.62 8.20 -13.12
CA TYR A 227 -0.77 7.89 -12.79
C TYR A 227 -1.56 9.16 -12.57
N THR A 228 -2.76 9.20 -13.13
CA THR A 228 -3.79 10.16 -12.71
C THR A 228 -4.76 9.47 -11.76
N HIS A 229 -4.83 9.99 -10.52
CA HIS A 229 -5.80 9.53 -9.53
C HIS A 229 -7.07 10.38 -9.65
N HIS A 230 -8.19 9.72 -9.92
CA HIS A 230 -9.51 10.33 -9.98
C HIS A 230 -10.23 10.07 -8.67
N ILE A 231 -10.58 11.14 -7.95
CA ILE A 231 -11.20 11.09 -6.62
C ILE A 231 -12.51 11.87 -6.65
N ARG A 232 -13.58 11.23 -6.20
CA ARG A 232 -14.89 11.85 -5.98
C ARG A 232 -15.30 11.67 -4.53
N THR A 233 -15.38 12.77 -3.79
CA THR A 233 -15.85 12.77 -2.40
C THR A 233 -17.37 12.82 -2.38
N PRO A 234 -18.06 11.82 -1.78
CA PRO A 234 -19.52 11.86 -1.63
C PRO A 234 -19.98 13.06 -0.81
N TRP A 235 -21.10 13.66 -1.20
CA TRP A 235 -21.67 14.77 -0.43
C TRP A 235 -22.17 14.32 0.93
N VAL A 236 -21.79 15.09 1.94
CA VAL A 236 -22.27 15.00 3.31
C VAL A 236 -23.37 16.04 3.56
N THR A 237 -24.01 16.02 4.73
CA THR A 237 -25.15 16.93 5.05
C THR A 237 -24.71 18.38 5.21
N ASP A 238 -23.45 18.62 5.59
CA ASP A 238 -22.89 19.98 5.66
C ASP A 238 -22.20 20.32 4.35
N ARG A 239 -22.77 21.30 3.63
CA ARG A 239 -22.23 21.77 2.34
C ARG A 239 -20.82 22.38 2.45
N ASN A 240 -20.43 22.86 3.62
CA ASN A 240 -19.08 23.42 3.80
C ASN A 240 -17.98 22.36 3.68
N HIS A 241 -18.32 21.09 3.74
CA HIS A 241 -17.42 19.95 3.55
C HIS A 241 -17.52 19.30 2.16
N TRP A 242 -18.28 19.90 1.23
CA TRP A 242 -18.34 19.36 -0.13
C TRP A 242 -17.07 19.73 -0.89
N LYS A 243 -16.60 18.79 -1.67
CA LYS A 243 -15.39 18.90 -2.48
C LYS A 243 -15.74 18.72 -3.96
N ALA A 244 -14.97 19.38 -4.80
CA ALA A 244 -14.97 19.09 -6.23
C ALA A 244 -14.33 17.73 -6.50
N ASP A 245 -14.61 17.15 -7.67
CA ASP A 245 -13.87 15.98 -8.13
C ASP A 245 -12.40 16.37 -8.35
N GLU A 246 -11.50 15.49 -7.97
CA GLU A 246 -10.06 15.66 -8.15
C GLU A 246 -9.55 14.74 -9.24
N HIS A 247 -8.64 15.23 -10.08
CA HIS A 247 -7.95 14.47 -11.11
C HIS A 247 -6.47 14.88 -11.05
N VAL A 248 -5.71 14.16 -10.22
CA VAL A 248 -4.33 14.57 -9.90
C VAL A 248 -3.34 13.58 -10.49
N GLY A 249 -2.50 14.12 -11.41
CA GLY A 249 -1.39 13.38 -11.99
C GLY A 249 -0.19 13.37 -11.07
N VAL A 250 0.42 12.20 -10.89
CA VAL A 250 1.66 12.01 -10.11
C VAL A 250 2.63 11.11 -10.87
N GLY A 251 3.91 11.42 -10.76
CA GLY A 251 4.99 10.59 -11.28
C GLY A 251 5.30 9.40 -10.36
N SER A 252 6.44 8.79 -10.60
CA SER A 252 6.97 7.70 -9.77
C SER A 252 8.41 8.00 -9.35
N PRO A 253 8.79 7.65 -8.11
CA PRO A 253 7.98 7.02 -7.08
C PRO A 253 7.04 8.01 -6.38
N SER A 254 5.82 7.57 -6.04
CA SER A 254 4.83 8.39 -5.34
C SER A 254 3.85 7.55 -4.52
N LEU A 255 3.24 8.17 -3.51
CA LEU A 255 2.19 7.56 -2.71
C LEU A 255 0.92 8.43 -2.77
N THR A 256 -0.21 7.82 -3.10
CA THR A 256 -1.52 8.44 -2.91
C THR A 256 -2.27 7.74 -1.79
N VAL A 257 -2.65 8.49 -0.75
CA VAL A 257 -3.47 7.99 0.35
C VAL A 257 -4.92 8.41 0.11
N ILE A 258 -5.78 7.42 -0.05
CA ILE A 258 -7.18 7.61 -0.43
C ILE A 258 -8.08 7.29 0.77
N PRO A 259 -8.77 8.29 1.36
CA PRO A 259 -9.59 8.06 2.53
C PRO A 259 -10.94 7.44 2.18
N PRO A 260 -11.56 6.63 3.08
CA PRO A 260 -12.92 6.18 2.92
C PRO A 260 -13.93 7.33 3.13
N PRO A 261 -15.09 7.32 2.53
CA PRO A 261 -15.62 6.43 1.50
C PRO A 261 -15.54 7.07 0.09
N THR A 262 -14.43 7.68 -0.29
CA THR A 262 -14.28 8.33 -1.59
C THR A 262 -14.35 7.32 -2.73
N VAL A 263 -15.07 7.67 -3.80
CA VAL A 263 -15.05 6.92 -5.04
C VAL A 263 -13.76 7.28 -5.78
N HIS A 264 -13.00 6.27 -6.18
CA HIS A 264 -11.71 6.50 -6.82
C HIS A 264 -11.35 5.45 -7.86
N THR A 265 -10.46 5.85 -8.76
CA THR A 265 -9.76 4.95 -9.68
C THR A 265 -8.41 5.56 -10.04
N SER A 266 -7.41 4.72 -10.25
CA SER A 266 -6.09 5.13 -10.71
C SER A 266 -5.94 4.76 -12.19
N GLU A 267 -5.67 5.75 -13.02
CA GLU A 267 -5.42 5.61 -14.44
C GLU A 267 -3.92 5.67 -14.69
N ALA A 268 -3.35 4.59 -15.18
CA ALA A 268 -1.99 4.61 -15.72
C ALA A 268 -2.02 5.41 -17.03
N ASP A 269 -1.25 6.48 -17.14
CA ASP A 269 -1.18 7.34 -18.31
C ASP A 269 0.26 7.58 -18.82
N GLY A 270 1.24 6.96 -18.15
CA GLY A 270 2.63 6.93 -18.59
C GLY A 270 2.84 6.12 -19.90
N PRO A 271 3.77 6.53 -20.78
CA PRO A 271 3.98 5.89 -22.08
C PRO A 271 4.71 4.54 -22.03
N GLY A 272 5.34 4.19 -20.93
CA GLY A 272 6.09 2.93 -20.74
C GLY A 272 5.46 2.03 -19.71
N GLU A 273 6.28 1.26 -19.01
CA GLU A 273 5.81 0.44 -17.91
C GLU A 273 5.21 1.28 -16.78
N ASN A 274 4.00 0.96 -16.39
CA ASN A 274 3.31 1.55 -15.25
C ASN A 274 3.09 0.46 -14.20
N ARG A 275 3.55 0.70 -12.96
CA ARG A 275 3.48 -0.26 -11.87
C ARG A 275 2.96 0.40 -10.60
N LEU A 276 1.85 -0.14 -10.09
CA LEU A 276 1.16 0.33 -8.90
C LEU A 276 1.03 -0.82 -7.89
N ILE A 277 1.13 -0.48 -6.63
CA ILE A 277 0.89 -1.39 -5.51
C ILE A 277 -0.20 -0.79 -4.65
N ASP A 278 -1.28 -1.56 -4.43
CA ASP A 278 -2.30 -1.18 -3.46
C ASP A 278 -1.99 -1.83 -2.11
N ILE A 279 -1.99 -1.01 -1.07
CA ILE A 279 -1.67 -1.41 0.30
C ILE A 279 -2.85 -1.06 1.18
N PHE A 280 -3.17 -1.94 2.12
CA PHE A 280 -4.24 -1.77 3.10
C PHE A 280 -3.74 -2.10 4.50
N CYS A 281 -4.16 -1.31 5.49
CA CYS A 281 -3.90 -1.50 6.91
C CYS A 281 -5.17 -1.13 7.70
N PRO A 282 -5.88 -2.10 8.30
CA PRO A 282 -5.61 -3.55 8.38
C PRO A 282 -5.86 -4.31 7.05
N PRO A 283 -5.57 -5.64 7.02
CA PRO A 283 -5.89 -6.49 5.88
C PRO A 283 -7.39 -6.52 5.56
N ARG A 284 -7.72 -6.65 4.28
CA ARG A 284 -9.10 -6.70 3.79
C ARG A 284 -9.73 -8.07 4.00
N ALA A 285 -10.85 -8.11 4.72
CA ALA A 285 -11.61 -9.34 4.95
C ALA A 285 -12.24 -9.91 3.67
N ASP A 286 -12.74 -9.04 2.77
CA ASP A 286 -13.38 -9.44 1.53
C ASP A 286 -12.44 -10.15 0.54
N PHE A 287 -11.17 -9.71 0.45
CA PHE A 287 -10.14 -10.43 -0.29
C PHE A 287 -9.75 -11.74 0.38
N SER A 288 -9.61 -11.71 1.70
CA SER A 288 -9.19 -12.85 2.50
C SER A 288 -10.21 -13.99 2.46
N ALA A 289 -11.49 -13.67 2.36
CA ALA A 289 -12.59 -14.64 2.26
C ALA A 289 -12.65 -15.34 0.88
N LYS A 290 -11.92 -14.87 -0.13
CA LYS A 290 -11.94 -15.46 -1.47
C LYS A 290 -10.85 -16.50 -1.63
N PRO A 291 -11.19 -17.79 -1.85
CA PRO A 291 -10.18 -18.85 -2.01
C PRO A 291 -9.16 -18.53 -3.12
N GLY A 292 -7.88 -18.69 -2.81
CA GLY A 292 -6.76 -18.49 -3.75
C GLY A 292 -6.45 -17.03 -4.11
N TRP A 293 -7.12 -16.03 -3.49
CA TRP A 293 -6.79 -14.63 -3.73
C TRP A 293 -5.54 -14.21 -2.98
N VAL A 294 -5.42 -14.56 -1.69
CA VAL A 294 -4.25 -14.31 -0.88
C VAL A 294 -3.24 -15.44 -1.11
N ARG A 295 -2.07 -15.10 -1.62
CA ARG A 295 -1.07 -16.06 -2.09
C ARG A 295 -0.34 -16.79 -0.98
N ASN A 296 -0.31 -16.20 0.19
CA ASN A 296 0.29 -16.75 1.41
C ASN A 296 -0.76 -17.02 2.51
N ALA A 297 -1.99 -17.37 2.12
CA ALA A 297 -3.08 -17.61 3.06
C ALA A 297 -2.81 -18.79 4.02
N GLU A 298 -1.96 -19.74 3.62
CA GLU A 298 -1.57 -20.86 4.45
C GLU A 298 -0.73 -20.41 5.66
N ASP A 299 0.14 -19.42 5.47
CA ASP A 299 0.95 -18.84 6.54
C ASP A 299 0.15 -17.87 7.40
N PHE A 300 -0.77 -17.12 6.79
CA PHE A 300 -1.59 -16.13 7.49
C PHE A 300 -3.07 -16.48 7.31
N PRO A 301 -3.63 -17.37 8.13
CA PRO A 301 -5.06 -17.69 8.07
C PRO A 301 -5.95 -16.50 8.42
N ALA A 302 -7.18 -16.47 7.86
CA ALA A 302 -8.19 -15.44 8.12
C ALA A 302 -8.96 -15.68 9.41
#